data_004088370d4e8aad5fd753db49ac48de
#
_entry.id   004088370d4e8aad5fd753db49ac48de
#
_cell.length_a   1.000
_cell.length_b   1.000
_cell.length_c   1.000
_cell.angle_alpha   90.00
_cell.angle_beta   90.00
_cell.angle_gamma   90.00
#
_symmetry.space_group_name_H-M   'P 1'
#
loop_
_entity.id
_entity.type
_entity.pdbx_description
1 polymer ?
#
loop_
_entity_poly.entity_id
_entity_poly.type
_entity_poly.pdbx_seq_one_letter_code
_entity_poly.pdbx_strand_id
1 'polypeptide(L)'
;MTATPPAAAAAEYPVARVLPLLGLPQLDRPFDYYVPKSQAEAAQVGVRVRIRFHGQLVNGIILERRQAPAHDGPLSFLKDVISPEVVYPKQLRQLVESLAQYYGATRSDIIRAAIPSRHARAERARSANSEVSWEDLGTLATVEPDLDGWQRYAFGASFISSVLSGAPARAAWQPLPGEDTERLIAALAVPVARAGAGVLIVVPDGRTLDRFDAAFRELISPRQVTIVGSNLGPESRYRRYLDILHGQGRIVLGTRSAAYAPVHNLGLAVLVGDGDDNLVDPRAPYIHAREVLVTRSALEASALMFVSPARTAEVQQLVES
;
A
#
# COMPACT_ATOMS: atom_id res chain seq x y z
N MET A 1 -11.48 -28.25 -27.58
CA MET A 1 -10.91 -27.45 -28.69
C MET A 1 -10.90 -26.01 -28.25
N THR A 2 -9.73 -25.44 -28.02
CA THR A 2 -9.61 -24.01 -27.63
C THR A 2 -9.98 -23.15 -28.83
N ALA A 3 -11.03 -22.33 -28.67
CA ALA A 3 -11.48 -21.43 -29.74
C ALA A 3 -10.35 -20.48 -30.15
N THR A 4 -10.09 -20.35 -31.44
CA THR A 4 -9.11 -19.41 -31.99
C THR A 4 -9.55 -17.97 -31.63
N PRO A 5 -8.68 -17.13 -31.04
CA PRO A 5 -9.03 -15.75 -30.73
C PRO A 5 -9.47 -14.98 -31.98
N PRO A 6 -10.43 -14.04 -31.87
CA PRO A 6 -10.82 -13.19 -32.99
C PRO A 6 -9.63 -12.38 -33.52
N ALA A 7 -9.60 -12.10 -34.82
CA ALA A 7 -8.52 -11.32 -35.46
C ALA A 7 -8.30 -9.92 -34.88
N ALA A 8 -9.32 -9.35 -34.24
CA ALA A 8 -9.26 -8.06 -33.52
C ALA A 8 -8.64 -8.15 -32.14
N ALA A 9 -8.37 -9.35 -31.59
CA ALA A 9 -7.75 -9.55 -30.29
C ALA A 9 -6.23 -9.40 -30.38
N ALA A 10 -5.61 -9.13 -29.22
CA ALA A 10 -4.17 -9.11 -29.07
C ALA A 10 -3.53 -10.42 -29.55
N ALA A 11 -2.34 -10.33 -30.18
CA ALA A 11 -1.64 -11.50 -30.71
C ALA A 11 -1.10 -12.41 -29.60
N GLU A 12 -0.59 -11.80 -28.54
CA GLU A 12 -0.08 -12.52 -27.38
C GLU A 12 -0.99 -12.32 -26.17
N TYR A 13 -1.23 -13.40 -25.43
CA TYR A 13 -2.10 -13.39 -24.23
C TYR A 13 -3.41 -12.64 -24.49
N PRO A 14 -4.20 -13.04 -25.49
CA PRO A 14 -5.38 -12.29 -25.94
C PRO A 14 -6.51 -12.20 -24.92
N VAL A 15 -6.46 -12.99 -23.84
CA VAL A 15 -7.50 -13.03 -22.80
C VAL A 15 -7.01 -12.36 -21.53
N ALA A 16 -7.80 -11.41 -21.02
CA ALA A 16 -7.64 -10.79 -19.72
C ALA A 16 -8.67 -11.33 -18.73
N ARG A 17 -8.19 -11.79 -17.56
CA ARG A 17 -9.05 -12.12 -16.42
C ARG A 17 -9.25 -10.86 -15.59
N VAL A 18 -10.47 -10.37 -15.55
CA VAL A 18 -10.86 -9.11 -14.91
C VAL A 18 -11.70 -9.36 -13.69
N LEU A 19 -11.30 -8.77 -12.54
CA LEU A 19 -12.12 -8.69 -11.34
C LEU A 19 -13.02 -7.45 -11.46
N PRO A 20 -14.37 -7.59 -11.53
CA PRO A 20 -15.30 -6.47 -11.50
C PRO A 20 -15.29 -5.83 -10.09
N LEU A 21 -15.23 -4.51 -9.99
CA LEU A 21 -15.25 -3.81 -8.70
C LEU A 21 -16.69 -3.47 -8.27
N LEU A 22 -17.47 -4.49 -7.94
CA LEU A 22 -18.90 -4.37 -7.61
C LEU A 22 -19.22 -4.52 -6.13
N GLY A 23 -18.31 -5.08 -5.32
CA GLY A 23 -18.55 -5.32 -3.89
C GLY A 23 -19.67 -6.34 -3.60
N LEU A 24 -19.96 -7.24 -4.55
CA LEU A 24 -20.95 -8.30 -4.41
C LEU A 24 -20.24 -9.64 -4.24
N PRO A 25 -20.44 -10.38 -3.12
CA PRO A 25 -19.70 -11.60 -2.83
C PRO A 25 -19.78 -12.66 -3.95
N GLN A 26 -20.94 -12.85 -4.55
CA GLN A 26 -21.15 -13.81 -5.65
C GLN A 26 -20.40 -13.41 -6.94
N LEU A 27 -19.97 -12.16 -7.08
CA LEU A 27 -19.24 -11.62 -8.23
C LEU A 27 -17.77 -11.35 -7.92
N ASP A 28 -17.29 -11.68 -6.71
CA ASP A 28 -15.89 -11.54 -6.31
C ASP A 28 -15.02 -12.65 -6.93
N ARG A 29 -15.16 -12.83 -8.23
CA ARG A 29 -14.40 -13.76 -9.06
C ARG A 29 -14.01 -13.11 -10.39
N PRO A 30 -12.89 -13.52 -11.01
CA PRO A 30 -12.50 -12.97 -12.30
C PRO A 30 -13.37 -13.51 -13.42
N PHE A 31 -13.57 -12.66 -14.44
CA PHE A 31 -14.25 -12.97 -15.69
C PHE A 31 -13.31 -12.73 -16.86
N ASP A 32 -13.43 -13.56 -17.90
CA ASP A 32 -12.55 -13.51 -19.07
C ASP A 32 -13.09 -12.54 -20.12
N TYR A 33 -12.19 -11.72 -20.69
CA TYR A 33 -12.47 -10.77 -21.77
C TYR A 33 -11.36 -10.84 -22.81
N TYR A 34 -11.70 -10.67 -24.09
CA TYR A 34 -10.66 -10.42 -25.09
C TYR A 34 -10.07 -9.02 -24.92
N VAL A 35 -8.77 -8.92 -25.11
CA VAL A 35 -8.05 -7.64 -25.15
C VAL A 35 -7.99 -7.17 -26.59
N PRO A 36 -8.50 -5.97 -26.93
CA PRO A 36 -8.37 -5.41 -28.27
C PRO A 36 -6.90 -5.25 -28.65
N LYS A 37 -6.53 -5.53 -29.91
CA LYS A 37 -5.17 -5.37 -30.43
C LYS A 37 -4.61 -3.97 -30.18
N SER A 38 -5.44 -2.93 -30.31
CA SER A 38 -5.05 -1.52 -30.06
C SER A 38 -4.76 -1.20 -28.60
N GLN A 39 -5.13 -2.07 -27.66
CA GLN A 39 -4.93 -1.87 -26.22
C GLN A 39 -3.98 -2.94 -25.62
N ALA A 40 -3.35 -3.77 -26.46
CA ALA A 40 -2.57 -4.93 -26.02
C ALA A 40 -1.43 -4.57 -25.08
N GLU A 41 -0.71 -3.48 -25.36
CA GLU A 41 0.42 -2.99 -24.58
C GLU A 41 -0.05 -2.40 -23.24
N ALA A 42 -1.10 -1.60 -23.25
CA ALA A 42 -1.62 -0.94 -22.06
C ALA A 42 -2.37 -1.89 -21.11
N ALA A 43 -2.90 -3.01 -21.63
CA ALA A 43 -3.71 -3.97 -20.85
C ALA A 43 -2.84 -4.91 -20.01
N GLN A 44 -2.03 -4.35 -19.10
CA GLN A 44 -1.17 -5.11 -18.21
C GLN A 44 -1.91 -5.61 -16.96
N VAL A 45 -1.32 -6.59 -16.27
CA VAL A 45 -1.82 -7.06 -14.99
C VAL A 45 -1.72 -5.96 -13.94
N GLY A 46 -2.82 -5.69 -13.23
CA GLY A 46 -2.90 -4.63 -12.22
C GLY A 46 -3.41 -3.28 -12.72
N VAL A 47 -3.70 -3.14 -14.03
CA VAL A 47 -4.29 -1.90 -14.56
C VAL A 47 -5.81 -1.87 -14.40
N ARG A 48 -6.35 -0.66 -14.33
CA ARG A 48 -7.80 -0.44 -14.35
C ARG A 48 -8.36 -0.51 -15.75
N VAL A 49 -9.45 -1.25 -15.88
CA VAL A 49 -10.19 -1.41 -17.15
C VAL A 49 -11.66 -1.08 -16.97
N ARG A 50 -12.32 -0.82 -18.07
CA ARG A 50 -13.78 -0.75 -18.18
C ARG A 50 -14.28 -1.93 -18.97
N ILE A 51 -15.26 -2.63 -18.42
CA ILE A 51 -15.88 -3.80 -19.03
C ILE A 51 -17.39 -3.60 -19.14
N ARG A 52 -18.00 -4.28 -20.10
CA ARG A 52 -19.46 -4.43 -20.13
C ARG A 52 -19.83 -5.70 -19.36
N PHE A 53 -20.59 -5.53 -18.29
CA PHE A 53 -21.00 -6.61 -17.41
C PHE A 53 -22.53 -6.55 -17.22
N HIS A 54 -23.25 -7.59 -17.63
CA HIS A 54 -24.73 -7.63 -17.65
C HIS A 54 -25.35 -6.35 -18.25
N GLY A 55 -24.82 -5.89 -19.39
CA GLY A 55 -25.33 -4.69 -20.08
C GLY A 55 -24.82 -3.35 -19.55
N GLN A 56 -24.26 -3.30 -18.34
CA GLN A 56 -23.73 -2.09 -17.71
C GLN A 56 -22.22 -1.93 -17.92
N LEU A 57 -21.73 -0.69 -17.90
CA LEU A 57 -20.31 -0.40 -17.88
C LEU A 57 -19.81 -0.39 -16.43
N VAL A 58 -18.86 -1.27 -16.13
CA VAL A 58 -18.31 -1.49 -14.80
C VAL A 58 -16.80 -1.32 -14.84
N ASN A 59 -16.24 -0.75 -13.77
CA ASN A 59 -14.80 -0.73 -13.58
C ASN A 59 -14.30 -2.10 -13.09
N GLY A 60 -13.14 -2.50 -13.56
CA GLY A 60 -12.47 -3.72 -13.14
C GLY A 60 -10.96 -3.55 -13.09
N ILE A 61 -10.29 -4.58 -12.60
CA ILE A 61 -8.82 -4.68 -12.59
C ILE A 61 -8.42 -5.98 -13.28
N ILE A 62 -7.41 -5.94 -14.15
CA ILE A 62 -6.83 -7.13 -14.75
C ILE A 62 -6.00 -7.87 -13.70
N LEU A 63 -6.39 -9.11 -13.40
CA LEU A 63 -5.64 -9.99 -12.49
C LEU A 63 -4.62 -10.86 -13.21
N GLU A 64 -4.88 -11.20 -14.47
CA GLU A 64 -4.06 -12.12 -15.25
C GLU A 64 -4.27 -11.91 -16.76
N ARG A 65 -3.26 -12.22 -17.55
CA ARG A 65 -3.33 -12.34 -19.02
C ARG A 65 -3.06 -13.80 -19.42
N ARG A 66 -3.85 -14.35 -20.34
CA ARG A 66 -3.80 -15.75 -20.76
C ARG A 66 -3.86 -15.92 -22.27
N GLN A 67 -3.36 -17.06 -22.76
CA GLN A 67 -3.49 -17.46 -24.15
C GLN A 67 -4.91 -17.93 -24.51
N ALA A 68 -5.59 -18.57 -23.57
CA ALA A 68 -6.92 -19.13 -23.78
C ALA A 68 -7.86 -18.80 -22.61
N PRO A 69 -9.18 -18.69 -22.86
CA PRO A 69 -10.18 -18.52 -21.83
C PRO A 69 -10.29 -19.75 -20.91
N ALA A 70 -10.84 -19.55 -19.72
CA ALA A 70 -11.10 -20.63 -18.76
C ALA A 70 -12.36 -21.46 -19.11
N HIS A 71 -13.17 -21.01 -20.07
CA HIS A 71 -14.42 -21.66 -20.49
C HIS A 71 -14.66 -21.49 -21.99
N ASP A 72 -15.47 -22.37 -22.58
CA ASP A 72 -15.77 -22.38 -24.00
C ASP A 72 -16.91 -21.44 -24.44
N GLY A 73 -17.39 -20.55 -23.58
CA GLY A 73 -18.43 -19.59 -23.88
C GLY A 73 -17.93 -18.37 -24.70
N PRO A 74 -18.86 -17.62 -25.36
CA PRO A 74 -18.50 -16.42 -26.07
C PRO A 74 -17.93 -15.35 -25.11
N LEU A 75 -16.83 -14.72 -25.51
CA LEU A 75 -16.20 -13.64 -24.75
C LEU A 75 -16.49 -12.28 -25.40
N SER A 76 -16.75 -11.29 -24.56
CA SER A 76 -16.76 -9.89 -24.94
C SER A 76 -15.34 -9.30 -24.91
N PHE A 77 -15.13 -8.22 -25.65
CA PHE A 77 -13.91 -7.43 -25.56
C PHE A 77 -13.94 -6.49 -24.33
N LEU A 78 -12.76 -6.20 -23.78
CA LEU A 78 -12.57 -5.04 -22.90
C LEU A 78 -13.10 -3.79 -23.61
N LYS A 79 -13.79 -2.92 -22.87
CA LYS A 79 -14.25 -1.65 -23.45
C LYS A 79 -13.10 -0.67 -23.56
N ASP A 80 -12.39 -0.44 -22.43
CA ASP A 80 -11.25 0.46 -22.35
C ASP A 80 -10.25 -0.01 -21.30
N VAL A 81 -8.96 0.20 -21.56
CA VAL A 81 -7.94 0.35 -20.52
C VAL A 81 -8.00 1.81 -20.07
N ILE A 82 -8.45 2.04 -18.84
CA ILE A 82 -8.70 3.40 -18.30
C ILE A 82 -7.40 4.18 -18.15
N SER A 83 -6.32 3.47 -17.81
CA SER A 83 -4.99 4.01 -17.62
C SER A 83 -3.96 2.87 -17.73
N PRO A 84 -2.77 3.10 -18.32
CA PRO A 84 -1.70 2.11 -18.34
C PRO A 84 -1.01 1.93 -16.97
N GLU A 85 -1.36 2.76 -15.97
CA GLU A 85 -0.79 2.66 -14.62
C GLU A 85 -1.15 1.35 -13.93
N VAL A 86 -0.13 0.61 -13.49
CA VAL A 86 -0.27 -0.64 -12.74
C VAL A 86 -0.57 -0.30 -11.27
N VAL A 87 -1.79 0.16 -11.01
CA VAL A 87 -2.21 0.62 -9.68
C VAL A 87 -2.46 -0.49 -8.67
N TYR A 88 -2.42 -1.74 -9.11
CA TYR A 88 -2.60 -2.92 -8.25
C TYR A 88 -1.41 -3.86 -8.40
N PRO A 89 -0.24 -3.49 -7.84
CA PRO A 89 1.00 -4.26 -7.96
C PRO A 89 0.92 -5.60 -7.22
N LYS A 90 1.87 -6.50 -7.51
CA LYS A 90 1.88 -7.88 -6.99
C LYS A 90 1.77 -7.94 -5.46
N GLN A 91 2.53 -7.11 -4.74
CA GLN A 91 2.54 -7.08 -3.28
C GLN A 91 1.15 -6.70 -2.72
N LEU A 92 0.53 -5.67 -3.29
CA LEU A 92 -0.82 -5.27 -2.87
C LEU A 92 -1.87 -6.33 -3.21
N ARG A 93 -1.70 -7.07 -4.32
CA ARG A 93 -2.59 -8.20 -4.67
C ARG A 93 -2.50 -9.32 -3.62
N GLN A 94 -1.30 -9.69 -3.21
CA GLN A 94 -1.09 -10.71 -2.19
C GLN A 94 -1.70 -10.28 -0.84
N LEU A 95 -1.49 -9.02 -0.45
CA LEU A 95 -2.08 -8.46 0.75
C LEU A 95 -3.61 -8.52 0.73
N VAL A 96 -4.22 -8.04 -0.36
CA VAL A 96 -5.69 -8.04 -0.52
C VAL A 96 -6.26 -9.45 -0.50
N GLU A 97 -5.61 -10.41 -1.15
CA GLU A 97 -6.03 -11.82 -1.16
C GLU A 97 -5.99 -12.42 0.25
N SER A 98 -4.90 -12.21 0.99
CA SER A 98 -4.75 -12.69 2.38
C SER A 98 -5.79 -12.08 3.31
N LEU A 99 -6.02 -10.76 3.21
CA LEU A 99 -7.03 -10.09 4.03
C LEU A 99 -8.45 -10.51 3.67
N ALA A 100 -8.75 -10.68 2.37
CA ALA A 100 -10.06 -11.15 1.91
C ALA A 100 -10.37 -12.54 2.45
N GLN A 101 -9.38 -13.44 2.42
CA GLN A 101 -9.50 -14.79 2.98
C GLN A 101 -9.68 -14.77 4.50
N TYR A 102 -8.89 -13.96 5.21
CA TYR A 102 -8.93 -13.88 6.67
C TYR A 102 -10.27 -13.32 7.20
N TYR A 103 -10.79 -12.28 6.54
CA TYR A 103 -12.04 -11.61 6.96
C TYR A 103 -13.29 -12.19 6.31
N GLY A 104 -13.19 -13.14 5.38
CA GLY A 104 -14.32 -13.59 4.57
C GLY A 104 -14.94 -12.46 3.73
N ALA A 105 -14.11 -11.51 3.31
CA ALA A 105 -14.53 -10.28 2.64
C ALA A 105 -14.36 -10.36 1.12
N THR A 106 -14.99 -9.43 0.40
CA THR A 106 -14.72 -9.29 -1.05
C THR A 106 -13.41 -8.55 -1.29
N ARG A 107 -12.63 -8.98 -2.29
CA ARG A 107 -11.44 -8.24 -2.74
C ARG A 107 -11.81 -6.82 -3.17
N SER A 108 -12.98 -6.64 -3.78
CA SER A 108 -13.49 -5.33 -4.21
C SER A 108 -13.59 -4.31 -3.07
N ASP A 109 -14.01 -4.74 -1.87
CA ASP A 109 -14.14 -3.86 -0.71
C ASP A 109 -12.78 -3.41 -0.20
N ILE A 110 -11.82 -4.34 -0.14
CA ILE A 110 -10.45 -4.04 0.28
C ILE A 110 -9.73 -3.19 -0.76
N ILE A 111 -9.86 -3.50 -2.05
CA ILE A 111 -9.28 -2.70 -3.15
C ILE A 111 -9.78 -1.26 -3.09
N ARG A 112 -11.06 -1.04 -2.78
CA ARG A 112 -11.64 0.31 -2.64
C ARG A 112 -11.02 1.09 -1.48
N ALA A 113 -10.67 0.42 -0.39
CA ALA A 113 -9.97 1.03 0.73
C ALA A 113 -8.48 1.31 0.41
N ALA A 114 -7.85 0.40 -0.35
CA ALA A 114 -6.41 0.41 -0.63
C ALA A 114 -6.02 1.36 -1.78
N ILE A 115 -6.83 1.45 -2.84
CA ILE A 115 -6.48 2.18 -4.06
C ILE A 115 -7.40 3.40 -4.25
N PRO A 116 -6.89 4.62 -4.15
CA PRO A 116 -7.71 5.83 -4.31
C PRO A 116 -8.28 5.91 -5.72
N SER A 117 -9.39 6.65 -5.87
CA SER A 117 -10.00 6.92 -7.18
C SER A 117 -9.01 7.60 -8.12
N ARG A 118 -9.05 7.20 -9.39
CA ARG A 118 -8.17 7.77 -10.43
C ARG A 118 -8.40 9.27 -10.60
N HIS A 119 -7.33 10.01 -10.77
CA HIS A 119 -7.34 11.42 -11.13
C HIS A 119 -6.43 11.67 -12.34
N ALA A 120 -7.03 11.88 -13.53
CA ALA A 120 -6.31 11.96 -14.80
C ALA A 120 -5.27 13.11 -14.86
N ARG A 121 -5.52 14.24 -14.15
CA ARG A 121 -4.55 15.34 -14.08
C ARG A 121 -3.32 14.95 -13.27
N ALA A 122 -3.50 14.22 -12.18
CA ALA A 122 -2.37 13.72 -11.37
C ALA A 122 -1.47 12.77 -12.17
N GLU A 123 -2.05 11.87 -12.98
CA GLU A 123 -1.27 10.99 -13.86
C GLU A 123 -0.43 11.77 -14.88
N ARG A 124 -1.05 12.75 -15.59
CA ARG A 124 -0.33 13.55 -16.58
C ARG A 124 0.79 14.38 -15.97
N ALA A 125 0.55 14.99 -14.80
CA ALA A 125 1.56 15.76 -14.10
C ALA A 125 2.75 14.89 -13.65
N ARG A 126 2.49 13.62 -13.30
CA ARG A 126 3.54 12.70 -12.93
C ARG A 126 4.39 12.26 -14.11
N SER A 127 3.79 11.94 -15.26
CA SER A 127 4.55 11.55 -16.46
C SER A 127 5.63 12.57 -16.85
N ALA A 128 5.41 13.85 -16.50
CA ALA A 128 6.39 14.92 -16.70
C ALA A 128 7.54 14.94 -15.66
N ASN A 129 7.40 14.24 -14.52
CA ASN A 129 8.35 14.27 -13.39
C ASN A 129 8.81 12.86 -12.96
N SER A 130 8.81 11.90 -13.89
CA SER A 130 9.00 10.48 -13.56
C SER A 130 10.43 10.09 -13.11
N GLU A 131 11.43 10.95 -13.30
CA GLU A 131 12.85 10.65 -13.08
C GLU A 131 13.39 11.10 -11.71
N VAL A 132 12.59 11.80 -10.89
CA VAL A 132 13.05 12.30 -9.58
C VAL A 132 13.13 11.14 -8.58
N SER A 133 14.32 10.88 -8.04
CA SER A 133 14.51 9.88 -6.98
C SER A 133 14.12 10.44 -5.60
N TRP A 134 13.98 9.58 -4.59
CA TRP A 134 13.73 10.03 -3.22
C TRP A 134 14.90 10.88 -2.68
N GLU A 135 16.14 10.56 -3.06
CA GLU A 135 17.34 11.29 -2.70
C GLU A 135 17.33 12.72 -3.25
N ASP A 136 16.86 12.91 -4.47
CA ASP A 136 16.75 14.22 -5.14
C ASP A 136 15.71 15.15 -4.48
N LEU A 137 14.84 14.61 -3.63
CA LEU A 137 13.92 15.40 -2.84
C LEU A 137 14.58 16.06 -1.62
N GLY A 138 15.77 15.62 -1.26
CA GLY A 138 16.57 16.16 -0.15
C GLY A 138 17.40 17.37 -0.59
N THR A 139 17.19 18.52 0.04
CA THR A 139 17.94 19.77 -0.23
C THR A 139 18.69 20.31 0.97
N LEU A 140 18.48 19.74 2.15
CA LEU A 140 19.07 20.20 3.40
C LEU A 140 20.25 19.32 3.81
N ALA A 141 21.22 19.93 4.51
CA ALA A 141 22.23 19.16 5.21
C ALA A 141 21.52 18.18 6.17
N THR A 142 21.79 16.91 5.99
CA THR A 142 21.16 15.86 6.80
C THR A 142 21.76 15.88 8.19
N VAL A 143 20.92 16.02 9.19
CA VAL A 143 21.30 15.77 10.59
C VAL A 143 21.47 14.27 10.78
N GLU A 144 22.52 13.84 11.47
CA GLU A 144 22.66 12.42 11.82
C GLU A 144 21.65 12.08 12.92
N PRO A 145 20.81 11.07 12.70
CA PRO A 145 19.81 10.67 13.68
C PRO A 145 20.43 10.10 14.94
N ASP A 146 19.97 10.59 16.10
CA ASP A 146 20.38 10.07 17.41
C ASP A 146 19.53 8.86 17.80
N LEU A 147 20.17 7.69 17.97
CA LEU A 147 19.53 6.43 18.37
C LEU A 147 19.78 6.08 19.84
N ASP A 148 20.48 6.91 20.62
CA ASP A 148 20.85 6.59 22.01
C ASP A 148 19.65 6.45 22.92
N GLY A 149 18.54 7.13 22.61
CA GLY A 149 17.30 7.00 23.37
C GLY A 149 16.76 5.55 23.45
N TRP A 150 17.08 4.71 22.48
CA TRP A 150 16.66 3.31 22.47
C TRP A 150 17.40 2.42 23.46
N GLN A 151 18.57 2.83 23.93
CA GLN A 151 19.38 2.08 24.92
C GLN A 151 18.69 1.94 26.28
N ARG A 152 17.70 2.78 26.58
CA ARG A 152 16.90 2.69 27.81
C ARG A 152 15.96 1.48 27.84
N TYR A 153 15.71 0.87 26.71
CA TYR A 153 14.82 -0.27 26.58
C TYR A 153 15.62 -1.57 26.45
N ALA A 154 15.26 -2.58 27.23
CA ALA A 154 16.03 -3.84 27.37
C ALA A 154 16.36 -4.50 26.02
N PHE A 155 15.45 -4.42 25.05
CA PHE A 155 15.62 -4.97 23.70
C PHE A 155 15.78 -3.91 22.61
N GLY A 156 15.92 -2.64 22.99
CA GLY A 156 16.00 -1.51 22.06
C GLY A 156 17.17 -1.64 21.09
N ALA A 157 18.38 -1.85 21.61
CA ALA A 157 19.59 -1.99 20.79
C ALA A 157 19.51 -3.17 19.81
N SER A 158 18.99 -4.33 20.24
CA SER A 158 18.86 -5.52 19.38
C SER A 158 17.79 -5.33 18.29
N PHE A 159 16.67 -4.67 18.63
CA PHE A 159 15.63 -4.34 17.67
C PHE A 159 16.17 -3.38 16.59
N ILE A 160 16.82 -2.28 17.00
CA ILE A 160 17.46 -1.33 16.08
C ILE A 160 18.45 -2.02 15.16
N SER A 161 19.34 -2.85 15.70
CA SER A 161 20.33 -3.60 14.92
C SER A 161 19.65 -4.49 13.87
N SER A 162 18.57 -5.18 14.25
CA SER A 162 17.81 -6.01 13.31
C SER A 162 17.15 -5.18 12.21
N VAL A 163 16.50 -4.07 12.57
CA VAL A 163 15.86 -3.18 11.60
C VAL A 163 16.89 -2.61 10.61
N LEU A 164 18.02 -2.12 11.11
CA LEU A 164 19.06 -1.51 10.26
C LEU A 164 19.78 -2.53 9.38
N SER A 165 19.83 -3.79 9.79
CA SER A 165 20.36 -4.89 8.94
C SER A 165 19.33 -5.44 7.94
N GLY A 166 18.09 -4.92 7.95
CA GLY A 166 17.00 -5.41 7.09
C GLY A 166 16.40 -6.75 7.53
N ALA A 167 16.69 -7.19 8.76
CA ALA A 167 16.11 -8.43 9.29
C ALA A 167 14.67 -8.20 9.76
N PRO A 168 13.75 -9.16 9.52
CA PRO A 168 12.40 -9.09 10.04
C PRO A 168 12.43 -9.17 11.57
N ALA A 169 12.06 -8.09 12.26
CA ALA A 169 12.00 -7.98 13.69
C ALA A 169 10.62 -7.49 14.13
N ARG A 170 10.15 -7.90 15.29
CA ARG A 170 8.86 -7.49 15.82
C ARG A 170 9.02 -6.93 17.22
N ALA A 171 8.37 -5.79 17.49
CA ALA A 171 8.38 -5.16 18.80
C ALA A 171 6.99 -4.63 19.18
N ALA A 172 6.66 -4.76 20.46
CA ALA A 172 5.58 -4.03 21.11
C ALA A 172 6.22 -3.06 22.10
N TRP A 173 6.40 -1.82 21.69
CA TRP A 173 7.07 -0.79 22.46
C TRP A 173 6.08 0.02 23.29
N GLN A 174 6.32 0.05 24.59
CA GLN A 174 5.63 0.92 25.54
C GLN A 174 6.58 2.07 25.90
N PRO A 175 6.39 3.27 25.32
CA PRO A 175 7.23 4.43 25.64
C PRO A 175 7.16 4.78 27.11
N LEU A 176 8.29 5.22 27.67
CA LEU A 176 8.32 5.77 29.02
C LEU A 176 7.51 7.08 29.11
N PRO A 177 6.94 7.42 30.26
CA PRO A 177 6.29 8.70 30.43
C PRO A 177 7.24 9.87 30.12
N GLY A 178 6.79 10.79 29.26
CA GLY A 178 7.59 11.93 28.81
C GLY A 178 8.59 11.62 27.69
N GLU A 179 8.58 10.41 27.13
CA GLU A 179 9.41 10.07 25.97
C GLU A 179 8.94 10.80 24.71
N ASP A 180 9.88 11.35 23.96
CA ASP A 180 9.63 11.91 22.64
C ASP A 180 9.57 10.76 21.61
N THR A 181 8.42 10.12 21.58
CA THR A 181 8.14 8.93 20.75
C THR A 181 8.32 9.22 19.28
N GLU A 182 7.85 10.37 18.82
CA GLU A 182 7.89 10.79 17.43
C GLU A 182 9.33 10.99 16.96
N ARG A 183 10.16 11.62 17.77
CA ARG A 183 11.58 11.85 17.47
C ARG A 183 12.36 10.53 17.42
N LEU A 184 12.15 9.61 18.36
CA LEU A 184 12.84 8.33 18.36
C LEU A 184 12.48 7.47 17.14
N ILE A 185 11.21 7.45 16.74
CA ILE A 185 10.77 6.72 15.55
C ILE A 185 11.30 7.38 14.28
N ALA A 186 11.25 8.71 14.19
CA ALA A 186 11.80 9.43 13.05
C ALA A 186 13.32 9.20 12.91
N ALA A 187 14.05 9.20 14.03
CA ALA A 187 15.48 8.90 14.07
C ALA A 187 15.80 7.48 13.56
N LEU A 188 14.97 6.48 13.85
CA LEU A 188 15.12 5.13 13.31
C LEU A 188 14.72 5.04 11.83
N ALA A 189 13.64 5.72 11.43
CA ALA A 189 13.09 5.66 10.08
C ALA A 189 14.05 6.22 9.03
N VAL A 190 14.77 7.30 9.35
CA VAL A 190 15.67 7.98 8.41
C VAL A 190 16.81 7.09 7.92
N PRO A 191 17.61 6.42 8.76
CA PRO A 191 18.67 5.51 8.28
C PRO A 191 18.12 4.31 7.51
N VAL A 192 16.95 3.78 7.86
CA VAL A 192 16.28 2.73 7.08
C VAL A 192 15.98 3.21 5.66
N ALA A 193 15.42 4.42 5.53
CA ALA A 193 15.12 4.99 4.22
C ALA A 193 16.38 5.33 3.43
N ARG A 194 17.45 5.83 4.07
CA ARG A 194 18.76 6.07 3.45
C ARG A 194 19.42 4.79 2.93
N ALA A 195 19.17 3.66 3.59
CA ALA A 195 19.64 2.35 3.13
C ALA A 195 18.81 1.78 1.94
N GLY A 196 17.83 2.52 1.43
CA GLY A 196 17.00 2.11 0.29
C GLY A 196 15.75 1.31 0.64
N ALA A 197 15.47 1.09 1.93
CA ALA A 197 14.27 0.41 2.38
C ALA A 197 13.12 1.40 2.64
N GLY A 198 11.89 0.95 2.42
CA GLY A 198 10.70 1.74 2.68
C GLY A 198 10.32 1.75 4.15
N VAL A 199 9.73 2.84 4.59
CA VAL A 199 9.19 3.01 5.95
C VAL A 199 7.72 3.41 5.87
N LEU A 200 6.89 2.75 6.66
CA LEU A 200 5.45 3.01 6.75
C LEU A 200 5.06 3.25 8.20
N ILE A 201 4.60 4.45 8.52
CA ILE A 201 4.12 4.83 9.84
C ILE A 201 2.64 5.13 9.78
N VAL A 202 1.85 4.38 10.54
CA VAL A 202 0.39 4.54 10.62
C VAL A 202 0.03 5.08 11.99
N VAL A 203 -0.69 6.19 12.00
CA VAL A 203 -1.12 6.91 13.21
C VAL A 203 -2.65 7.02 13.26
N PRO A 204 -3.26 7.17 14.46
CA PRO A 204 -4.71 7.18 14.58
C PRO A 204 -5.36 8.46 14.03
N ASP A 205 -4.69 9.62 14.15
CA ASP A 205 -5.31 10.91 13.87
C ASP A 205 -4.36 11.95 13.28
N GLY A 206 -4.92 13.08 12.83
CA GLY A 206 -4.17 14.17 12.23
C GLY A 206 -3.24 14.89 13.20
N ARG A 207 -3.56 14.97 14.49
CA ARG A 207 -2.71 15.62 15.51
C ARG A 207 -1.43 14.82 15.72
N THR A 208 -1.54 13.51 15.81
CA THR A 208 -0.38 12.62 15.90
C THR A 208 0.45 12.67 14.62
N LEU A 209 -0.21 12.73 13.46
CA LEU A 209 0.45 12.90 12.16
C LEU A 209 1.28 14.19 12.12
N ASP A 210 0.73 15.32 12.57
CA ASP A 210 1.43 16.61 12.58
C ASP A 210 2.67 16.58 13.49
N ARG A 211 2.62 15.88 14.64
CA ARG A 211 3.79 15.69 15.52
C ARG A 211 4.90 14.89 14.84
N PHE A 212 4.56 13.81 14.15
CA PHE A 212 5.54 13.05 13.38
C PHE A 212 6.14 13.85 12.23
N ASP A 213 5.31 14.62 11.49
CA ASP A 213 5.83 15.50 10.43
C ASP A 213 6.81 16.53 10.97
N ALA A 214 6.51 17.11 12.14
CA ALA A 214 7.44 18.03 12.82
C ALA A 214 8.77 17.36 13.20
N ALA A 215 8.73 16.14 13.76
CA ALA A 215 9.94 15.39 14.10
C ALA A 215 10.79 15.04 12.87
N PHE A 216 10.17 14.66 11.76
CA PHE A 216 10.89 14.41 10.52
C PHE A 216 11.56 15.65 9.94
N ARG A 217 10.92 16.83 10.05
CA ARG A 217 11.46 18.11 9.55
C ARG A 217 12.76 18.54 10.23
N GLU A 218 13.04 18.02 11.43
CA GLU A 218 14.31 18.23 12.12
C GLU A 218 15.46 17.44 11.49
N LEU A 219 15.17 16.34 10.77
CA LEU A 219 16.15 15.38 10.28
C LEU A 219 16.34 15.40 8.75
N ILE A 220 15.26 15.63 8.00
CA ILE A 220 15.23 15.52 6.54
C ILE A 220 14.32 16.58 5.91
N SER A 221 14.42 16.72 4.58
CA SER A 221 13.53 17.61 3.83
C SER A 221 12.06 17.15 3.94
N PRO A 222 11.11 18.08 4.14
CA PRO A 222 9.68 17.76 4.14
C PRO A 222 9.19 17.06 2.87
N ARG A 223 9.91 17.23 1.74
CA ARG A 223 9.57 16.57 0.47
C ARG A 223 9.89 15.08 0.47
N GLN A 224 10.74 14.62 1.38
CA GLN A 224 11.12 13.21 1.54
C GLN A 224 10.12 12.41 2.39
N VAL A 225 9.14 13.07 3.02
CA VAL A 225 8.06 12.40 3.74
C VAL A 225 6.76 12.53 2.94
N THR A 226 6.20 11.39 2.58
CA THR A 226 4.92 11.34 1.87
C THR A 226 3.78 11.17 2.87
N ILE A 227 3.02 12.24 3.10
CA ILE A 227 1.89 12.23 4.03
C ILE A 227 0.63 11.74 3.32
N VAL A 228 -0.02 10.72 3.87
CA VAL A 228 -1.29 10.14 3.39
C VAL A 228 -2.35 10.29 4.47
N GLY A 229 -3.23 11.29 4.32
CA GLY A 229 -4.26 11.62 5.31
C GLY A 229 -5.65 11.77 4.68
N SER A 230 -6.66 11.74 5.54
CA SER A 230 -8.07 11.91 5.15
C SER A 230 -8.42 13.32 4.67
N ASN A 231 -7.64 14.32 5.07
CA ASN A 231 -7.80 15.73 4.69
C ASN A 231 -7.33 16.06 3.26
N LEU A 232 -6.70 15.10 2.56
CA LEU A 232 -6.26 15.31 1.19
C LEU A 232 -7.42 15.24 0.21
N GLY A 233 -7.50 16.22 -0.71
CA GLY A 233 -8.40 16.16 -1.84
C GLY A 233 -8.07 14.99 -2.80
N PRO A 234 -9.02 14.59 -3.68
CA PRO A 234 -8.88 13.42 -4.55
C PRO A 234 -7.62 13.44 -5.43
N GLU A 235 -7.28 14.59 -6.02
CA GLU A 235 -6.07 14.77 -6.85
C GLU A 235 -4.79 14.53 -6.05
N SER A 236 -4.66 15.18 -4.89
CA SER A 236 -3.48 15.05 -4.04
C SER A 236 -3.32 13.64 -3.49
N ARG A 237 -4.42 12.99 -3.11
CA ARG A 237 -4.43 11.61 -2.63
C ARG A 237 -3.95 10.64 -3.72
N TYR A 238 -4.45 10.78 -4.94
CA TYR A 238 -4.04 9.91 -6.04
C TYR A 238 -2.60 10.18 -6.49
N ARG A 239 -2.16 11.44 -6.51
CA ARG A 239 -0.76 11.80 -6.79
C ARG A 239 0.19 11.16 -5.80
N ARG A 240 -0.07 11.27 -4.48
CA ARG A 240 0.77 10.64 -3.44
C ARG A 240 0.78 9.13 -3.55
N TYR A 241 -0.36 8.52 -3.88
CA TYR A 241 -0.42 7.09 -4.17
C TYR A 241 0.54 6.70 -5.31
N LEU A 242 0.55 7.47 -6.40
CA LEU A 242 1.46 7.25 -7.52
C LEU A 242 2.93 7.49 -7.13
N ASP A 243 3.21 8.52 -6.31
CA ASP A 243 4.56 8.79 -5.82
C ASP A 243 5.11 7.61 -5.00
N ILE A 244 4.29 7.00 -4.16
CA ILE A 244 4.64 5.80 -3.40
C ILE A 244 4.79 4.59 -4.35
N LEU A 245 3.83 4.38 -5.24
CA LEU A 245 3.80 3.28 -6.20
C LEU A 245 5.04 3.25 -7.10
N HIS A 246 5.64 4.38 -7.37
CA HIS A 246 6.83 4.50 -8.21
C HIS A 246 8.14 4.72 -7.42
N GLY A 247 8.10 4.55 -6.09
CA GLY A 247 9.29 4.56 -5.24
C GLY A 247 9.79 5.93 -4.80
N GLN A 248 9.13 7.03 -5.19
CA GLN A 248 9.46 8.37 -4.68
C GLN A 248 8.99 8.57 -3.22
N GLY A 249 7.91 7.89 -2.81
CA GLY A 249 7.42 7.88 -1.44
C GLY A 249 8.09 6.76 -0.64
N ARG A 250 9.30 6.98 -0.15
CA ARG A 250 10.06 5.97 0.63
C ARG A 250 9.71 6.01 2.11
N ILE A 251 9.54 7.19 2.71
CA ILE A 251 8.95 7.34 4.04
C ILE A 251 7.50 7.77 3.87
N VAL A 252 6.59 6.91 4.29
CA VAL A 252 5.15 7.14 4.23
C VAL A 252 4.60 7.27 5.64
N LEU A 253 4.01 8.43 5.93
CA LEU A 253 3.35 8.74 7.17
C LEU A 253 1.85 8.97 6.90
N GLY A 254 0.96 8.30 7.61
CA GLY A 254 -0.45 8.52 7.36
C GLY A 254 -1.39 7.91 8.38
N THR A 255 -2.67 8.17 8.18
CA THR A 255 -3.72 7.57 9.01
C THR A 255 -4.07 6.18 8.48
N ARG A 256 -5.04 5.50 9.08
CA ARG A 256 -5.45 4.11 8.79
C ARG A 256 -5.30 3.65 7.33
N SER A 257 -5.76 4.44 6.37
CA SER A 257 -5.69 4.05 4.95
C SER A 257 -4.26 3.94 4.41
N ALA A 258 -3.28 4.56 5.06
CA ALA A 258 -1.88 4.45 4.68
C ALA A 258 -1.32 3.03 4.89
N ALA A 259 -1.95 2.20 5.73
CA ALA A 259 -1.56 0.80 5.91
C ALA A 259 -1.51 0.00 4.60
N TYR A 260 -2.31 0.39 3.60
CA TYR A 260 -2.33 -0.23 2.27
C TYR A 260 -1.36 0.40 1.27
N ALA A 261 -0.66 1.48 1.61
CA ALA A 261 0.20 2.20 0.67
C ALA A 261 1.25 1.27 0.05
N PRO A 262 1.44 1.26 -1.29
CA PRO A 262 2.33 0.32 -1.97
C PRO A 262 3.80 0.73 -1.85
N VAL A 263 4.30 0.83 -0.61
CA VAL A 263 5.69 1.19 -0.30
C VAL A 263 6.62 0.12 -0.85
N HIS A 264 7.64 0.54 -1.60
CA HIS A 264 8.62 -0.38 -2.15
C HIS A 264 9.61 -0.84 -1.09
N ASN A 265 10.01 -2.11 -1.16
CA ASN A 265 11.03 -2.70 -0.29
C ASN A 265 10.81 -2.33 1.18
N LEU A 266 9.60 -2.59 1.69
CA LEU A 266 9.21 -2.22 3.06
C LEU A 266 10.16 -2.84 4.08
N GLY A 267 10.97 -2.01 4.76
CA GLY A 267 11.90 -2.44 5.79
C GLY A 267 11.33 -2.26 7.21
N LEU A 268 10.51 -1.22 7.40
CA LEU A 268 9.94 -0.93 8.72
C LEU A 268 8.48 -0.48 8.61
N ALA A 269 7.61 -1.17 9.32
CA ALA A 269 6.22 -0.76 9.54
C ALA A 269 6.02 -0.39 11.02
N VAL A 270 5.34 0.73 11.29
CA VAL A 270 5.03 1.20 12.64
C VAL A 270 3.55 1.50 12.76
N LEU A 271 2.90 0.99 13.80
CA LEU A 271 1.53 1.34 14.18
C LEU A 271 1.55 2.03 15.53
N VAL A 272 1.03 3.25 15.58
CA VAL A 272 0.95 4.06 16.80
C VAL A 272 -0.47 4.04 17.33
N GLY A 273 -0.63 3.80 18.65
CA GLY A 273 -1.93 3.86 19.31
C GLY A 273 -2.88 2.72 18.92
N ASP A 274 -2.40 1.48 18.94
CA ASP A 274 -3.13 0.29 18.46
C ASP A 274 -4.57 0.15 19.02
N GLY A 275 -4.85 0.65 20.21
CA GLY A 275 -6.21 0.62 20.79
C GLY A 275 -7.14 1.75 20.36
N ASP A 276 -6.75 2.57 19.39
CA ASP A 276 -7.59 3.69 18.93
C ASP A 276 -8.58 3.23 17.84
N ASP A 277 -9.88 3.51 18.05
CA ASP A 277 -10.96 3.13 17.13
C ASP A 277 -10.83 3.74 15.73
N ASN A 278 -10.10 4.85 15.56
CA ASN A 278 -9.83 5.43 14.25
C ASN A 278 -8.99 4.52 13.35
N LEU A 279 -8.32 3.52 13.90
CA LEU A 279 -7.54 2.53 13.18
C LEU A 279 -8.40 1.40 12.58
N VAL A 280 -9.69 1.33 12.92
CA VAL A 280 -10.66 0.40 12.31
C VAL A 280 -11.37 1.06 11.12
N ASP A 281 -11.51 0.35 9.98
CA ASP A 281 -12.33 0.87 8.88
C ASP A 281 -13.81 0.91 9.31
N PRO A 282 -14.51 2.06 9.18
CA PRO A 282 -15.91 2.16 9.55
C PRO A 282 -16.86 1.40 8.61
N ARG A 283 -16.35 0.85 7.53
CA ARG A 283 -17.10 0.05 6.54
C ARG A 283 -16.73 -1.41 6.63
N ALA A 284 -17.70 -2.29 6.39
CA ALA A 284 -17.43 -3.71 6.26
C ALA A 284 -16.28 -3.94 5.24
N PRO A 285 -15.36 -4.85 5.56
CA PRO A 285 -15.33 -5.82 6.65
C PRO A 285 -14.69 -5.33 7.96
N TYR A 286 -14.64 -4.01 8.22
CA TYR A 286 -14.14 -3.38 9.46
C TYR A 286 -12.69 -3.73 9.79
N ILE A 287 -11.84 -3.74 8.78
CA ILE A 287 -10.42 -4.12 8.92
C ILE A 287 -9.69 -3.11 9.80
N HIS A 288 -8.99 -3.60 10.80
CA HIS A 288 -8.09 -2.82 11.63
C HIS A 288 -6.72 -2.68 10.94
N ALA A 289 -6.10 -1.49 11.01
CA ALA A 289 -4.76 -1.25 10.43
C ALA A 289 -3.69 -2.21 10.99
N ARG A 290 -3.82 -2.68 12.24
CA ARG A 290 -2.96 -3.72 12.84
C ARG A 290 -2.91 -4.96 11.95
N GLU A 291 -4.07 -5.51 11.57
CA GLU A 291 -4.14 -6.74 10.77
C GLU A 291 -3.53 -6.56 9.39
N VAL A 292 -3.70 -5.36 8.80
CA VAL A 292 -3.05 -5.01 7.54
C VAL A 292 -1.52 -5.05 7.69
N LEU A 293 -0.97 -4.41 8.74
CA LEU A 293 0.47 -4.34 8.94
C LEU A 293 1.09 -5.69 9.38
N VAL A 294 0.38 -6.49 10.18
CA VAL A 294 0.80 -7.86 10.54
C VAL A 294 0.90 -8.72 9.27
N THR A 295 -0.13 -8.70 8.45
CA THR A 295 -0.15 -9.45 7.17
C THR A 295 0.96 -8.99 6.24
N ARG A 296 1.16 -7.68 6.12
CA ARG A 296 2.25 -7.11 5.30
C ARG A 296 3.62 -7.52 5.80
N SER A 297 3.88 -7.35 7.08
CA SER A 297 5.16 -7.74 7.69
C SER A 297 5.50 -9.21 7.43
N ALA A 298 4.50 -10.09 7.47
CA ALA A 298 4.67 -11.50 7.15
C ALA A 298 4.95 -11.74 5.66
N LEU A 299 4.21 -11.08 4.76
CA LEU A 299 4.35 -11.25 3.31
C LEU A 299 5.64 -10.61 2.75
N GLU A 300 6.05 -9.47 3.31
CA GLU A 300 7.16 -8.66 2.81
C GLU A 300 8.45 -8.85 3.63
N ALA A 301 8.42 -9.71 4.68
CA ALA A 301 9.52 -9.97 5.61
C ALA A 301 10.09 -8.67 6.23
N SER A 302 9.24 -7.68 6.52
CA SER A 302 9.64 -6.40 7.09
C SER A 302 9.61 -6.39 8.61
N ALA A 303 10.36 -5.50 9.23
CA ALA A 303 10.22 -5.23 10.65
C ALA A 303 8.86 -4.57 10.96
N LEU A 304 8.29 -4.90 12.12
CA LEU A 304 6.99 -4.38 12.58
C LEU A 304 7.11 -3.92 14.04
N MET A 305 6.68 -2.69 14.31
CA MET A 305 6.63 -2.14 15.66
C MET A 305 5.23 -1.60 15.98
N PHE A 306 4.66 -2.06 17.08
CA PHE A 306 3.50 -1.46 17.73
C PHE A 306 3.95 -0.50 18.82
N VAL A 307 3.36 0.67 18.87
CA VAL A 307 3.74 1.75 19.80
C VAL A 307 2.51 2.26 20.53
N SER A 308 2.44 2.02 21.83
CA SER A 308 1.31 2.48 22.64
C SER A 308 1.72 2.53 24.11
N PRO A 309 1.19 3.45 24.93
CA PRO A 309 1.43 3.47 26.37
C PRO A 309 0.89 2.22 27.08
N ALA A 310 -0.09 1.53 26.49
CA ALA A 310 -0.62 0.25 26.98
C ALA A 310 -0.78 -0.73 25.83
N ARG A 311 -0.59 -2.02 26.08
CA ARG A 311 -0.84 -3.07 25.08
C ARG A 311 -2.32 -3.42 25.02
N THR A 312 -2.86 -3.58 23.84
CA THR A 312 -4.14 -4.24 23.62
C THR A 312 -3.99 -5.75 23.82
N ALA A 313 -5.11 -6.44 24.03
CA ALA A 313 -5.11 -7.91 24.14
C ALA A 313 -4.56 -8.57 22.86
N GLU A 314 -4.88 -7.99 21.70
CA GLU A 314 -4.44 -8.48 20.41
C GLU A 314 -2.92 -8.33 20.22
N VAL A 315 -2.34 -7.19 20.61
CA VAL A 315 -0.88 -7.01 20.57
C VAL A 315 -0.20 -7.94 21.58
N GLN A 316 -0.78 -8.14 22.76
CA GLN A 316 -0.25 -9.10 23.73
C GLN A 316 -0.26 -10.53 23.16
N GLN A 317 -1.34 -10.94 22.51
CA GLN A 317 -1.40 -12.24 21.84
C GLN A 317 -0.32 -12.40 20.77
N LEU A 318 -0.04 -11.34 19.99
CA LEU A 318 1.05 -11.37 19.00
C LEU A 318 2.46 -11.45 19.61
N VAL A 319 2.63 -10.99 20.85
CA VAL A 319 3.90 -11.11 21.59
C VAL A 319 4.09 -12.52 22.13
N GLU A 320 3.00 -13.24 22.44
CA GLU A 320 3.02 -14.58 23.02
C GLU A 320 3.01 -15.71 21.97
N SER A 321 2.71 -15.40 20.69
CA SER A 321 2.66 -16.36 19.58
C SER A 321 4.01 -16.48 18.84
#